data_f5088444730d708ac5764de8536fd522
#
_entry.id   f5088444730d708ac5764de8536fd522
#
_cell.length_a   1.000
_cell.length_b   1.000
_cell.length_c   1.000
_cell.angle_alpha   90.00
_cell.angle_beta   90.00
_cell.angle_gamma   90.00
#
_symmetry.space_group_name_H-M   'P 1'
#
loop_
_entity.id
_entity.type
_entity.pdbx_description
1 polymer ?
#
loop_
_entity_poly.entity_id
_entity_poly.type
_entity_poly.pdbx_seq_one_letter_code
_entity_poly.pdbx_strand_id
1 'polypeptide(L)'
;VGGVIMLRLGINRALWVFGFIQLITIGGFIWLAAFGHFDQIGAAELWKLGFVIAGEYIGVGLGTAAFVAFMARETNPLYTATQLALFTSLSALPSKGLGMLSGYLVKAVGYYHFFWICLFLAIPGMICLFWVAPWNEKGNEKA
;
A
#
# COMPACT_ATOMS: atom_id res chain seq x y z
N VAL A 1 -8.97 -8.92 10.86
CA VAL A 1 -8.25 -7.90 11.66
C VAL A 1 -8.46 -6.50 11.06
N GLY A 2 -8.18 -6.29 9.75
CA GLY A 2 -8.33 -4.97 9.11
C GLY A 2 -9.73 -4.37 9.21
N GLY A 3 -10.79 -5.18 9.02
CA GLY A 3 -12.17 -4.71 9.15
C GLY A 3 -12.55 -4.22 10.55
N VAL A 4 -12.06 -4.88 11.60
CA VAL A 4 -12.30 -4.45 13.00
C VAL A 4 -11.61 -3.12 13.30
N ILE A 5 -10.42 -2.90 12.76
CA ILE A 5 -9.68 -1.65 12.89
C ILE A 5 -10.44 -0.52 12.18
N MET A 6 -10.97 -0.78 10.97
CA MET A 6 -11.77 0.19 10.22
C MET A 6 -13.06 0.58 10.92
N LEU A 7 -13.73 -0.35 11.60
CA LEU A 7 -14.94 -0.07 12.39
C LEU A 7 -14.65 0.88 13.57
N ARG A 8 -13.47 0.82 14.16
CA ARG A 8 -13.08 1.68 15.30
C ARG A 8 -12.48 3.02 14.88
N LEU A 9 -11.66 3.03 13.84
CA LEU A 9 -10.93 4.22 13.39
C LEU A 9 -11.69 5.03 12.34
N GLY A 10 -12.65 4.41 11.64
CA GLY A 10 -13.25 4.95 10.44
C GLY A 10 -12.40 4.67 9.19
N ILE A 11 -13.06 4.60 8.02
CA ILE A 11 -12.41 4.21 6.76
C ILE A 11 -11.31 5.19 6.35
N ASN A 12 -11.56 6.50 6.46
CA ASN A 12 -10.59 7.53 6.06
C ASN A 12 -9.31 7.48 6.91
N ARG A 13 -9.45 7.39 8.23
CA ARG A 13 -8.30 7.28 9.13
C ARG A 13 -7.54 5.96 8.95
N ALA A 14 -8.26 4.88 8.68
CA ALA A 14 -7.64 3.59 8.40
C ALA A 14 -6.76 3.64 7.13
N LEU A 15 -7.23 4.30 6.06
CA LEU A 15 -6.44 4.52 4.84
C LEU A 15 -5.14 5.28 5.12
N TRP A 16 -5.19 6.31 5.94
CA TRP A 16 -4.00 7.07 6.34
C TRP A 16 -3.02 6.23 7.15
N VAL A 17 -3.51 5.55 8.18
CA VAL A 17 -2.66 4.70 9.04
C VAL A 17 -1.99 3.60 8.21
N PHE A 18 -2.74 2.93 7.34
CA PHE A 18 -2.20 1.86 6.52
C PHE A 18 -1.25 2.39 5.43
N GLY A 19 -1.51 3.58 4.87
CA GLY A 19 -0.59 4.27 3.97
C GLY A 19 0.75 4.59 4.66
N PHE A 20 0.73 5.08 5.90
CA PHE A 20 1.96 5.31 6.67
C PHE A 20 2.70 4.02 6.99
N ILE A 21 2.01 2.95 7.37
CA ILE A 21 2.62 1.63 7.58
C ILE A 21 3.32 1.18 6.30
N GLN A 22 2.69 1.35 5.15
CA GLN A 22 3.26 1.02 3.84
C GLN A 22 4.54 1.82 3.55
N LEU A 23 4.56 3.13 3.83
CA LEU A 23 5.77 3.95 3.67
C LEU A 23 6.92 3.48 4.57
N ILE A 24 6.61 3.10 5.80
CA ILE A 24 7.61 2.58 6.75
C ILE A 24 8.19 1.26 6.26
N THR A 25 7.38 0.35 5.73
CA THR A 25 7.84 -0.93 5.17
C THR A 25 8.72 -0.75 3.93
N ILE A 26 8.36 0.18 3.03
CA ILE A 26 9.24 0.54 1.89
C ILE A 26 10.59 1.08 2.40
N GLY A 27 10.58 1.92 3.43
CA GLY A 27 11.80 2.38 4.11
C GLY A 27 12.64 1.23 4.69
N GLY A 28 11.99 0.19 5.21
CA GLY A 28 12.64 -1.05 5.65
C GLY A 28 13.39 -1.78 4.53
N PHE A 29 12.81 -1.85 3.34
CA PHE A 29 13.49 -2.40 2.16
C PHE A 29 14.69 -1.55 1.72
N ILE A 30 14.57 -0.21 1.76
CA ILE A 30 15.70 0.70 1.48
C ILE A 30 16.83 0.45 2.48
N TRP A 31 16.51 0.37 3.77
CA TRP A 31 17.48 0.08 4.82
C TRP A 31 18.15 -1.26 4.58
N LEU A 32 17.39 -2.30 4.26
CA LEU A 32 17.92 -3.63 3.98
C LEU A 32 18.82 -3.64 2.73
N ALA A 33 18.44 -2.91 1.67
CA ALA A 33 19.24 -2.78 0.46
C ALA A 33 20.54 -1.98 0.66
N ALA A 34 20.55 -1.03 1.61
CA ALA A 34 21.72 -0.21 1.91
C ALA A 34 22.73 -0.92 2.83
N PHE A 35 22.26 -1.69 3.79
CA PHE A 35 23.07 -2.27 4.86
C PHE A 35 23.11 -3.82 4.86
N GLY A 36 22.33 -4.47 4.01
CA GLY A 36 22.33 -5.92 3.87
C GLY A 36 23.59 -6.42 3.17
N HIS A 37 24.40 -7.22 3.85
CA HIS A 37 25.52 -7.94 3.25
C HIS A 37 25.02 -9.28 2.71
N PHE A 38 24.55 -9.29 1.46
CA PHE A 38 24.00 -10.49 0.83
C PHE A 38 25.06 -11.45 0.26
N ASP A 39 26.34 -11.11 0.39
CA ASP A 39 27.45 -11.96 -0.08
C ASP A 39 27.62 -13.25 0.76
N GLN A 40 27.13 -13.27 1.99
CA GLN A 40 27.03 -14.46 2.82
C GLN A 40 25.63 -14.53 3.44
N ILE A 41 24.76 -15.35 2.85
CA ILE A 41 23.41 -15.56 3.33
C ILE A 41 23.44 -16.31 4.66
N GLY A 42 23.58 -15.58 5.77
CA GLY A 42 23.44 -16.13 7.12
C GLY A 42 22.00 -16.19 7.57
N ALA A 43 21.69 -17.03 8.55
CA ALA A 43 20.36 -17.13 9.14
C ALA A 43 19.82 -15.77 9.62
N ALA A 44 20.69 -14.89 10.14
CA ALA A 44 20.33 -13.56 10.60
C ALA A 44 19.81 -12.65 9.48
N GLU A 45 20.37 -12.72 8.28
CA GLU A 45 19.94 -11.92 7.13
C GLU A 45 18.58 -12.42 6.59
N LEU A 46 18.36 -13.73 6.62
CA LEU A 46 17.07 -14.32 6.25
C LEU A 46 15.95 -13.90 7.21
N TRP A 47 16.21 -13.82 8.50
CA TRP A 47 15.24 -13.32 9.49
C TRP A 47 14.88 -11.85 9.28
N LYS A 48 15.87 -10.99 9.02
CA LYS A 48 15.66 -9.57 8.71
C LYS A 48 14.78 -9.41 7.47
N LEU A 49 15.13 -10.12 6.40
CA LEU A 49 14.34 -10.14 5.17
C LEU A 49 12.90 -10.65 5.43
N GLY A 50 12.76 -11.73 6.20
CA GLY A 50 11.48 -12.29 6.57
C GLY A 50 10.58 -11.30 7.32
N PHE A 51 11.14 -10.55 8.27
CA PHE A 51 10.42 -9.51 9.01
C PHE A 51 9.95 -8.36 8.10
N VAL A 52 10.80 -7.88 7.21
CA VAL A 52 10.47 -6.81 6.27
C VAL A 52 9.37 -7.26 5.32
N ILE A 53 9.47 -8.47 4.77
CA ILE A 53 8.46 -9.06 3.89
C ILE A 53 7.14 -9.26 4.64
N ALA A 54 7.16 -9.78 5.85
CA ALA A 54 5.95 -9.97 6.66
C ALA A 54 5.24 -8.63 6.94
N GLY A 55 6.00 -7.59 7.30
CA GLY A 55 5.49 -6.23 7.47
C GLY A 55 4.85 -5.68 6.21
N GLU A 56 5.50 -5.88 5.06
CA GLU A 56 4.98 -5.48 3.74
C GLU A 56 3.65 -6.16 3.44
N TYR A 57 3.56 -7.49 3.56
CA TYR A 57 2.31 -8.21 3.29
C TYR A 57 1.18 -7.83 4.24
N ILE A 58 1.48 -7.54 5.50
CA ILE A 58 0.49 -7.01 6.45
C ILE A 58 0.01 -5.62 5.97
N GLY A 59 0.93 -4.73 5.62
CA GLY A 59 0.61 -3.39 5.10
C GLY A 59 -0.24 -3.44 3.84
N VAL A 60 0.16 -4.26 2.86
CA VAL A 60 -0.59 -4.47 1.60
C VAL A 60 -1.98 -5.04 1.89
N GLY A 61 -2.10 -6.04 2.74
CA GLY A 61 -3.39 -6.66 3.07
C GLY A 61 -4.34 -5.68 3.77
N LEU A 62 -3.85 -4.92 4.73
CA LEU A 62 -4.63 -3.91 5.44
C LEU A 62 -5.00 -2.74 4.51
N GLY A 63 -4.06 -2.25 3.73
CA GLY A 63 -4.26 -1.16 2.76
C GLY A 63 -5.28 -1.53 1.68
N THR A 64 -5.18 -2.74 1.12
CA THR A 64 -6.12 -3.25 0.13
C THR A 64 -7.52 -3.37 0.71
N ALA A 65 -7.67 -3.90 1.93
CA ALA A 65 -8.95 -4.02 2.60
C ALA A 65 -9.60 -2.64 2.83
N ALA A 66 -8.83 -1.66 3.29
CA ALA A 66 -9.32 -0.29 3.50
C ALA A 66 -9.70 0.39 2.18
N PHE A 67 -8.91 0.19 1.13
CA PHE A 67 -9.18 0.75 -0.18
C PHE A 67 -10.45 0.17 -0.82
N VAL A 68 -10.65 -1.15 -0.73
CA VAL A 68 -11.89 -1.79 -1.20
C VAL A 68 -13.10 -1.30 -0.41
N ALA A 69 -12.98 -1.15 0.92
CA ALA A 69 -14.06 -0.61 1.74
C ALA A 69 -14.38 0.86 1.39
N PHE A 70 -13.36 1.66 1.10
CA PHE A 70 -13.52 3.03 0.62
C PHE A 70 -14.26 3.06 -0.71
N MET A 71 -13.82 2.28 -1.70
CA MET A 71 -14.48 2.18 -2.99
C MET A 71 -15.94 1.74 -2.85
N ALA A 72 -16.23 0.74 -2.00
CA ALA A 72 -17.58 0.28 -1.75
C ALA A 72 -18.48 1.36 -1.14
N ARG A 73 -17.91 2.21 -0.25
CA ARG A 73 -18.65 3.34 0.34
C ARG A 73 -19.03 4.40 -0.69
N GLU A 74 -18.16 4.67 -1.65
CA GLU A 74 -18.37 5.68 -2.70
C GLU A 74 -19.26 5.19 -3.86
N THR A 75 -19.65 3.90 -3.87
CA THR A 75 -20.52 3.35 -4.92
C THR A 75 -21.99 3.55 -4.59
N ASN A 76 -22.81 3.72 -5.65
CA ASN A 76 -24.27 3.80 -5.50
C ASN A 76 -24.84 2.43 -5.10
N PRO A 77 -25.69 2.32 -4.06
CA PRO A 77 -26.28 1.06 -3.60
C PRO A 77 -26.97 0.22 -4.70
N LEU A 78 -27.55 0.87 -5.70
CA LEU A 78 -28.25 0.20 -6.80
C LEU A 78 -27.30 -0.49 -7.80
N TYR A 79 -26.07 0.01 -7.94
CA TYR A 79 -25.10 -0.43 -8.94
C TYR A 79 -23.75 -0.81 -8.34
N THR A 80 -23.68 -1.05 -7.03
CA THR A 80 -22.45 -1.29 -6.28
C THR A 80 -21.57 -2.37 -6.91
N ALA A 81 -22.14 -3.49 -7.30
CA ALA A 81 -21.39 -4.60 -7.88
C ALA A 81 -20.66 -4.21 -9.17
N THR A 82 -21.34 -3.53 -10.09
CA THR A 82 -20.78 -3.11 -11.38
C THR A 82 -19.72 -2.01 -11.18
N GLN A 83 -20.01 -1.01 -10.36
CA GLN A 83 -19.09 0.09 -10.09
C GLN A 83 -17.84 -0.40 -9.36
N LEU A 84 -17.99 -1.28 -8.37
CA LEU A 84 -16.87 -1.88 -7.66
C LEU A 84 -16.00 -2.74 -8.59
N ALA A 85 -16.62 -3.52 -9.48
CA ALA A 85 -15.90 -4.30 -10.48
C ALA A 85 -15.09 -3.40 -11.44
N LEU A 86 -15.64 -2.28 -11.87
CA LEU A 86 -14.94 -1.29 -12.69
C LEU A 86 -13.77 -0.66 -11.95
N PHE A 87 -13.96 -0.22 -10.71
CA PHE A 87 -12.90 0.38 -9.89
C PHE A 87 -11.77 -0.61 -9.61
N THR A 88 -12.09 -1.84 -9.27
CA THR A 88 -11.07 -2.88 -9.03
C THR A 88 -10.30 -3.22 -10.29
N SER A 89 -10.99 -3.34 -11.44
CA SER A 89 -10.34 -3.58 -12.72
C SER A 89 -9.44 -2.42 -13.14
N LEU A 90 -9.89 -1.19 -12.97
CA LEU A 90 -9.10 0.01 -13.28
C LEU A 90 -7.87 0.12 -12.38
N SER A 91 -8.01 -0.23 -11.09
CA SER A 91 -6.88 -0.25 -10.14
C SER A 91 -5.85 -1.34 -10.44
N ALA A 92 -6.27 -2.45 -11.05
CA ALA A 92 -5.38 -3.54 -11.41
C ALA A 92 -4.45 -3.20 -12.59
N LEU A 93 -4.86 -2.33 -13.51
CA LEU A 93 -4.07 -1.95 -14.69
C LEU A 93 -2.71 -1.35 -14.34
N PRO A 94 -2.61 -0.29 -13.51
CA PRO A 94 -1.32 0.28 -13.11
C PRO A 94 -0.46 -0.73 -12.35
N SER A 95 -1.04 -1.52 -11.45
CA SER A 95 -0.29 -2.47 -10.63
C SER A 95 0.37 -3.58 -11.48
N LYS A 96 -0.34 -4.09 -12.48
CA LYS A 96 0.21 -5.10 -13.41
C LYS A 96 1.24 -4.50 -14.35
N GLY A 97 0.98 -3.32 -14.92
CA GLY A 97 1.90 -2.61 -15.81
C GLY A 97 3.22 -2.25 -15.11
N LEU A 98 3.15 -1.66 -13.93
CA LEU A 98 4.34 -1.32 -13.14
C LEU A 98 5.08 -2.56 -12.65
N GLY A 99 4.36 -3.64 -12.31
CA GLY A 99 4.97 -4.92 -11.94
C GLY A 99 5.81 -5.52 -13.06
N MET A 100 5.38 -5.42 -14.32
CA MET A 100 6.18 -5.88 -15.47
C MET A 100 7.43 -5.04 -15.69
N LEU A 101 7.34 -3.73 -15.47
CA LEU A 101 8.48 -2.80 -15.63
C LEU A 101 9.48 -2.88 -14.48
N SER A 102 9.06 -3.33 -13.28
CA SER A 102 9.91 -3.36 -12.10
C SER A 102 11.17 -4.20 -12.29
N GLY A 103 11.06 -5.34 -12.97
CA GLY A 103 12.19 -6.21 -13.26
C GLY A 103 13.26 -5.56 -14.14
N TYR A 104 12.85 -4.76 -15.13
CA TYR A 104 13.77 -3.98 -15.97
C TYR A 104 14.42 -2.83 -15.19
N LEU A 105 13.63 -2.13 -14.38
CA LEU A 105 14.12 -1.04 -13.54
C LEU A 105 15.16 -1.52 -12.54
N VAL A 106 14.91 -2.64 -11.85
CA VAL A 106 15.87 -3.20 -10.89
C VAL A 106 17.18 -3.60 -11.58
N LYS A 107 17.11 -4.17 -12.80
CA LYS A 107 18.32 -4.50 -13.56
C LYS A 107 19.11 -3.27 -14.00
N ALA A 108 18.42 -2.16 -14.32
CA ALA A 108 19.05 -0.94 -14.81
C ALA A 108 19.66 -0.07 -13.71
N VAL A 109 18.95 0.07 -12.57
CA VAL A 109 19.32 1.02 -11.51
C VAL A 109 19.71 0.36 -10.18
N GLY A 110 19.53 -0.95 -10.04
CA GLY A 110 19.78 -1.70 -8.80
C GLY A 110 18.64 -1.57 -7.79
N TYR A 111 18.64 -2.48 -6.81
CA TYR A 111 17.58 -2.56 -5.78
C TYR A 111 17.47 -1.30 -4.94
N TYR A 112 18.61 -0.70 -4.54
CA TYR A 112 18.62 0.49 -3.69
C TYR A 112 17.89 1.68 -4.34
N HIS A 113 18.25 2.03 -5.57
CA HIS A 113 17.62 3.13 -6.29
C HIS A 113 16.17 2.81 -6.68
N PHE A 114 15.87 1.55 -6.97
CA PHE A 114 14.51 1.10 -7.26
C PHE A 114 13.57 1.38 -6.07
N PHE A 115 13.96 1.04 -4.85
CA PHE A 115 13.14 1.30 -3.68
C PHE A 115 12.97 2.79 -3.38
N TRP A 116 13.99 3.60 -3.66
CA TRP A 116 13.86 5.05 -3.59
C TRP A 116 12.83 5.59 -4.59
N ILE A 117 12.84 5.10 -5.83
CA ILE A 117 11.82 5.44 -6.84
C ILE A 117 10.43 5.07 -6.34
N CYS A 118 10.25 3.87 -5.78
CA CYS A 118 8.98 3.43 -5.19
C CYS A 118 8.51 4.36 -4.07
N LEU A 119 9.40 4.77 -3.18
CA LEU A 119 9.10 5.71 -2.10
C LEU A 119 8.65 7.07 -2.65
N PHE A 120 9.38 7.62 -3.63
CA PHE A 120 9.00 8.88 -4.27
C PHE A 120 7.66 8.79 -5.00
N LEU A 121 7.34 7.67 -5.63
CA LEU A 121 6.04 7.45 -6.28
C LEU A 121 4.90 7.28 -5.27
N ALA A 122 5.18 6.82 -4.06
CA ALA A 122 4.18 6.69 -3.01
C ALA A 122 3.74 8.06 -2.44
N ILE A 123 4.62 9.06 -2.44
CA ILE A 123 4.32 10.40 -1.91
C ILE A 123 3.13 11.08 -2.63
N PRO A 124 3.08 11.18 -3.97
CA PRO A 124 1.92 11.75 -4.65
C PRO A 124 0.62 10.97 -4.38
N GLY A 125 0.70 9.65 -4.18
CA GLY A 125 -0.44 8.84 -3.75
C GLY A 125 -0.98 9.27 -2.38
N MET A 126 -0.10 9.54 -1.42
CA MET A 126 -0.49 10.06 -0.10
C MET A 126 -1.03 11.49 -0.17
N ILE A 127 -0.50 12.33 -1.06
CA ILE A 127 -1.02 13.69 -1.30
C ILE A 127 -2.43 13.63 -1.90
N CYS A 128 -2.67 12.75 -2.88
CA CYS A 128 -4.02 12.53 -3.43
C CYS A 128 -5.00 12.06 -2.35
N LEU A 129 -4.56 11.23 -1.41
CA LEU A 129 -5.37 10.77 -0.30
C LEU A 129 -5.87 11.93 0.59
N PHE A 130 -5.07 13.00 0.72
CA PHE A 130 -5.48 14.20 1.44
C PHE A 130 -6.70 14.90 0.81
N TRP A 131 -6.82 14.84 -0.51
CA TRP A 131 -7.96 15.44 -1.23
C TRP A 131 -9.17 14.50 -1.30
N VAL A 132 -8.94 13.20 -1.41
CA VAL A 132 -9.99 12.21 -1.64
C VAL A 132 -10.57 11.68 -0.32
N ALA A 133 -9.74 11.52 0.72
CA ALA A 133 -10.15 11.00 2.02
C ALA A 133 -9.50 11.81 3.15
N PRO A 134 -9.94 13.08 3.40
CA PRO A 134 -9.37 13.92 4.44
C PRO A 134 -9.55 13.28 5.82
N TRP A 135 -8.54 13.44 6.68
CA TRP A 135 -8.46 12.84 8.02
C TRP A 135 -9.68 13.14 8.91
N ASN A 136 -10.24 14.34 8.78
CA ASN A 136 -11.26 14.89 9.68
C ASN A 136 -12.70 14.81 9.13
N GLU A 137 -12.96 14.14 8.04
CA GLU A 137 -14.36 13.90 7.65
C GLU A 137 -15.01 13.01 8.72
N LYS A 138 -15.77 13.65 9.61
CA LYS A 138 -16.79 12.98 10.40
C LYS A 138 -17.70 12.33 9.39
N GLY A 139 -17.70 11.00 9.35
CA GLY A 139 -18.60 10.27 8.50
C GLY A 139 -19.97 10.88 8.63
N ASN A 140 -20.52 11.35 7.52
CA ASN A 140 -21.90 11.75 7.46
C ASN A 140 -22.68 10.44 7.65
N GLU A 141 -22.94 10.14 8.89
CA GLU A 141 -23.86 9.12 9.36
C GLU A 141 -25.26 9.62 8.96
N LYS A 142 -25.55 9.50 7.66
CA LYS A 142 -26.92 9.56 7.20
C LYS A 142 -27.42 8.14 7.20
N ALA A 143 -28.18 7.89 8.27
CA ALA A 143 -29.09 6.78 8.39
C ALA A 143 -29.90 6.53 7.11
#